data_40b1b6d920823433a4bd8e694e27c871
#
_entry.id   40b1b6d920823433a4bd8e694e27c871
#
_cell.length_a   1.000
_cell.length_b   1.000
_cell.length_c   1.000
_cell.angle_alpha   90.00
_cell.angle_beta   90.00
_cell.angle_gamma   90.00
#
_symmetry.space_group_name_H-M   'P 1'
#
loop_
_entity.id
_entity.type
_entity.pdbx_description
1 polymer ?
#
loop_
_entity_poly.entity_id
_entity_poly.type
_entity_poly.pdbx_seq_one_letter_code
_entity_poly.pdbx_strand_id
1 'polypeptide(L)'
;DQNFILVRELQATDTQKTLHDTARMLVDMLNTEAMTKAWVSYSNPVASLDQLTKAYKEASTALEVGKIFYSEKNTFGYNQLGIGRLIYQLPIPICEIFIKEIFKEESLDSLDEETLVTIKTFFENNLNLSETSRQLYVHRNTLVYRFEKLEKKFGLDIRTFEDALTFKLAMLVCDFIKSQKNS
;
A
#
# COMPACT_ATOMS: atom_id res chain seq x y z
N ASP A 1 9.62 1.45 19.83
CA ASP A 1 9.77 0.30 18.90
C ASP A 1 11.24 -0.11 18.87
N GLN A 2 11.51 -1.41 19.03
CA GLN A 2 12.87 -1.94 18.90
C GLN A 2 13.03 -2.44 17.46
N ASN A 3 14.03 -1.91 16.76
CA ASN A 3 14.39 -2.37 15.42
C ASN A 3 15.63 -3.27 15.53
N PHE A 4 15.57 -4.43 14.89
CA PHE A 4 16.71 -5.33 14.73
C PHE A 4 17.19 -5.28 13.30
N ILE A 5 18.50 -5.23 13.11
CA ILE A 5 19.14 -5.22 11.79
C ILE A 5 19.84 -6.56 11.59
N LEU A 6 19.43 -7.28 10.54
CA LEU A 6 20.08 -8.50 10.11
C LEU A 6 20.86 -8.23 8.81
N VAL A 7 22.16 -8.49 8.83
CA VAL A 7 23.01 -8.48 7.62
C VAL A 7 23.29 -9.92 7.25
N ARG A 8 22.92 -10.29 6.02
CA ARG A 8 23.10 -11.65 5.50
C ARG A 8 23.95 -11.63 4.23
N GLU A 9 24.96 -12.48 4.17
CA GLU A 9 25.67 -12.79 2.93
C GLU A 9 24.76 -13.60 2.00
N LEU A 10 24.69 -13.19 0.72
CA LEU A 10 23.89 -13.85 -0.29
C LEU A 10 24.75 -14.83 -1.10
N GLN A 11 24.20 -15.97 -1.38
CA GLN A 11 24.80 -16.94 -2.28
C GLN A 11 24.44 -16.64 -3.74
N ALA A 12 25.24 -17.10 -4.69
CA ALA A 12 24.98 -16.90 -6.12
C ALA A 12 23.62 -17.46 -6.58
N THR A 13 23.04 -18.39 -5.83
CA THR A 13 21.73 -19.00 -6.08
C THR A 13 20.57 -18.23 -5.47
N ASP A 14 20.83 -17.24 -4.59
CA ASP A 14 19.78 -16.47 -3.95
C ASP A 14 19.10 -15.54 -4.96
N THR A 15 17.79 -15.55 -4.95
CA THR A 15 16.93 -14.77 -5.84
C THR A 15 16.07 -13.79 -5.01
N GLN A 16 15.35 -12.91 -5.65
CA GLN A 16 14.34 -12.06 -4.99
C GLN A 16 13.29 -12.89 -4.24
N LYS A 17 12.93 -14.05 -4.78
CA LYS A 17 12.05 -15.00 -4.11
C LYS A 17 12.65 -15.52 -2.81
N THR A 18 13.94 -15.90 -2.83
CA THR A 18 14.66 -16.37 -1.64
C THR A 18 14.67 -15.31 -0.54
N LEU A 19 14.87 -14.03 -0.89
CA LEU A 19 14.82 -12.92 0.08
C LEU A 19 13.42 -12.76 0.69
N HIS A 20 12.40 -12.80 -0.15
CA HIS A 20 11.01 -12.71 0.30
C HIS A 20 10.62 -13.88 1.23
N ASP A 21 10.97 -15.12 0.84
CA ASP A 21 10.70 -16.33 1.62
C ASP A 21 11.44 -16.29 2.97
N THR A 22 12.68 -15.79 2.99
CA THR A 22 13.43 -15.57 4.24
C THR A 22 12.75 -14.54 5.15
N ALA A 23 12.33 -13.42 4.59
CA ALA A 23 11.62 -12.38 5.34
C ALA A 23 10.31 -12.91 5.94
N ARG A 24 9.56 -13.71 5.18
CA ARG A 24 8.32 -14.34 5.64
C ARG A 24 8.58 -15.35 6.75
N MET A 25 9.60 -16.19 6.59
CA MET A 25 10.01 -17.15 7.64
C MET A 25 10.36 -16.44 8.95
N LEU A 26 11.08 -15.31 8.90
CA LEU A 26 11.41 -14.51 10.08
C LEU A 26 10.16 -13.95 10.77
N VAL A 27 9.19 -13.46 10.00
CA VAL A 27 7.90 -13.00 10.54
C VAL A 27 7.16 -14.14 11.22
N ASP A 28 7.04 -15.29 10.56
CA ASP A 28 6.33 -16.44 11.07
C ASP A 28 6.97 -16.96 12.37
N MET A 29 8.31 -17.00 12.44
CA MET A 29 9.05 -17.39 13.62
C MET A 29 8.83 -16.41 14.78
N LEU A 30 8.92 -15.10 14.54
CA LEU A 30 8.71 -14.08 15.57
C LEU A 30 7.27 -14.08 16.09
N ASN A 31 6.30 -14.26 15.21
CA ASN A 31 4.89 -14.33 15.59
C ASN A 31 4.59 -15.59 16.42
N THR A 32 5.20 -16.72 16.08
CA THR A 32 4.90 -18.03 16.69
C THR A 32 5.69 -18.22 17.98
N GLU A 33 7.00 -17.96 17.97
CA GLU A 33 7.88 -18.27 19.11
C GLU A 33 7.97 -17.13 20.11
N ALA A 34 8.00 -15.87 19.62
CA ALA A 34 8.07 -14.69 20.47
C ALA A 34 6.70 -14.08 20.78
N MET A 35 5.61 -14.61 20.21
CA MET A 35 4.23 -14.09 20.36
C MET A 35 4.14 -12.57 20.11
N THR A 36 4.98 -12.07 19.21
CA THR A 36 5.11 -10.63 18.94
C THR A 36 4.80 -10.34 17.49
N LYS A 37 3.89 -9.40 17.24
CA LYS A 37 3.61 -8.93 15.87
C LYS A 37 4.85 -8.25 15.31
N ALA A 38 5.40 -8.79 14.24
CA ALA A 38 6.62 -8.31 13.62
C ALA A 38 6.40 -7.95 12.16
N TRP A 39 7.18 -6.99 11.68
CA TRP A 39 7.31 -6.64 10.28
C TRP A 39 8.76 -6.79 9.86
N VAL A 40 8.99 -7.34 8.69
CA VAL A 40 10.32 -7.51 8.13
C VAL A 40 10.39 -6.78 6.78
N SER A 41 11.37 -5.91 6.64
CA SER A 41 11.67 -5.24 5.38
C SER A 41 13.10 -5.57 4.93
N TYR A 42 13.34 -5.52 3.65
CA TYR A 42 14.66 -5.80 3.09
C TYR A 42 14.99 -4.89 1.91
N SER A 43 16.29 -4.58 1.79
CA SER A 43 16.87 -3.79 0.71
C SER A 43 17.06 -4.60 -0.57
N ASN A 44 17.46 -3.94 -1.64
CA ASN A 44 18.13 -4.63 -2.73
C ASN A 44 19.48 -5.17 -2.27
N PRO A 45 19.95 -6.28 -2.88
CA PRO A 45 21.30 -6.77 -2.66
C PRO A 45 22.36 -5.69 -2.96
N VAL A 46 23.40 -5.65 -2.16
CA VAL A 46 24.56 -4.77 -2.36
C VAL A 46 25.82 -5.61 -2.57
N ALA A 47 26.79 -5.09 -3.33
CA ALA A 47 27.97 -5.84 -3.71
C ALA A 47 29.09 -5.80 -2.66
N SER A 48 29.08 -4.83 -1.75
CA SER A 48 30.16 -4.59 -0.81
C SER A 48 29.68 -3.96 0.49
N LEU A 49 30.47 -4.09 1.54
CA LEU A 49 30.13 -3.60 2.90
C LEU A 49 30.03 -2.08 3.00
N ASP A 50 30.74 -1.32 2.16
CA ASP A 50 30.63 0.13 2.09
C ASP A 50 29.26 0.62 1.65
N GLN A 51 28.47 -0.23 1.00
CA GLN A 51 27.11 0.04 0.58
C GLN A 51 26.02 -0.30 1.64
N LEU A 52 26.41 -0.78 2.82
CA LEU A 52 25.45 -1.14 3.88
C LEU A 52 24.58 0.04 4.33
N THR A 53 25.13 1.25 4.35
CA THR A 53 24.34 2.45 4.67
C THR A 53 23.21 2.68 3.68
N LYS A 54 23.45 2.43 2.38
CA LYS A 54 22.42 2.49 1.34
C LYS A 54 21.38 1.40 1.56
N ALA A 55 21.83 0.16 1.77
CA ALA A 55 20.94 -0.97 2.01
C ALA A 55 20.04 -0.76 3.25
N TYR A 56 20.60 -0.22 4.32
CA TYR A 56 19.82 0.15 5.51
C TYR A 56 18.74 1.20 5.20
N LYS A 57 19.08 2.27 4.48
CA LYS A 57 18.11 3.29 4.08
C LYS A 57 16.99 2.71 3.20
N GLU A 58 17.32 1.81 2.27
CA GLU A 58 16.35 1.12 1.44
C GLU A 58 15.40 0.26 2.28
N ALA A 59 15.93 -0.54 3.19
CA ALA A 59 15.14 -1.39 4.09
C ALA A 59 14.25 -0.56 5.03
N SER A 60 14.78 0.53 5.60
CA SER A 60 14.00 1.46 6.45
C SER A 60 12.85 2.09 5.66
N THR A 61 13.12 2.60 4.46
CA THR A 61 12.08 3.13 3.56
C THR A 61 11.04 2.07 3.23
N ALA A 62 11.48 0.82 2.98
CA ALA A 62 10.56 -0.27 2.68
C ALA A 62 9.63 -0.57 3.86
N LEU A 63 10.12 -0.47 5.09
CA LEU A 63 9.30 -0.68 6.29
C LEU A 63 8.25 0.42 6.43
N GLU A 64 8.65 1.68 6.30
CA GLU A 64 7.75 2.83 6.44
C GLU A 64 6.66 2.84 5.35
N VAL A 65 7.08 2.75 4.09
CA VAL A 65 6.17 2.68 2.93
C VAL A 65 5.23 1.46 3.04
N GLY A 66 5.79 0.31 3.47
CA GLY A 66 5.02 -0.91 3.67
C GLY A 66 3.93 -0.76 4.70
N LYS A 67 4.23 -0.17 5.85
CA LYS A 67 3.26 0.07 6.92
C LYS A 67 2.15 1.05 6.51
N ILE A 68 2.47 2.05 5.69
CA ILE A 68 1.50 3.06 5.23
C ILE A 68 0.55 2.48 4.17
N PHE A 69 1.09 1.84 3.13
CA PHE A 69 0.31 1.51 1.92
C PHE A 69 -0.09 0.03 1.81
N TYR A 70 0.53 -0.85 2.60
CA TYR A 70 0.36 -2.30 2.51
C TYR A 70 0.17 -2.91 3.91
N SER A 71 -0.67 -2.29 4.72
CA SER A 71 -0.87 -2.61 6.15
C SER A 71 -1.35 -4.05 6.40
N GLU A 72 -1.94 -4.70 5.39
CA GLU A 72 -2.33 -6.11 5.41
C GLU A 72 -1.16 -7.07 5.30
N LYS A 73 0.02 -6.57 4.88
CA LYS A 73 1.25 -7.34 4.77
C LYS A 73 2.17 -7.08 5.96
N ASN A 74 3.09 -8.00 6.15
CA ASN A 74 4.11 -7.91 7.19
C ASN A 74 5.54 -8.13 6.65
N THR A 75 5.68 -8.26 5.32
CA THR A 75 6.98 -8.35 4.64
C THR A 75 7.05 -7.36 3.48
N PHE A 76 8.14 -6.57 3.40
CA PHE A 76 8.28 -5.49 2.45
C PHE A 76 9.65 -5.48 1.78
N GLY A 77 9.70 -5.75 0.49
CA GLY A 77 10.92 -5.59 -0.32
C GLY A 77 10.99 -4.20 -0.93
N TYR A 78 12.13 -3.54 -0.86
CA TYR A 78 12.31 -2.18 -1.40
C TYR A 78 11.95 -2.05 -2.88
N ASN A 79 12.28 -3.07 -3.69
CA ASN A 79 11.93 -3.10 -5.12
C ASN A 79 10.48 -3.51 -5.41
N GLN A 80 9.69 -3.85 -4.39
CA GLN A 80 8.30 -4.28 -4.52
C GLN A 80 7.30 -3.21 -4.06
N LEU A 81 7.78 -2.03 -3.66
CA LEU A 81 6.95 -0.94 -3.14
C LEU A 81 6.12 -0.22 -4.20
N GLY A 82 6.45 -0.41 -5.48
CA GLY A 82 5.68 0.17 -6.58
C GLY A 82 5.41 1.67 -6.43
N ILE A 83 4.15 2.05 -6.66
CA ILE A 83 3.69 3.44 -6.61
C ILE A 83 3.79 4.06 -5.21
N GLY A 84 3.68 3.25 -4.15
CA GLY A 84 3.78 3.74 -2.76
C GLY A 84 5.12 4.41 -2.48
N ARG A 85 6.24 3.88 -3.03
CA ARG A 85 7.55 4.51 -2.91
C ARG A 85 7.64 5.87 -3.61
N LEU A 86 6.95 6.03 -4.74
CA LEU A 86 6.90 7.30 -5.47
C LEU A 86 6.12 8.34 -4.65
N ILE A 87 4.94 7.99 -4.16
CA ILE A 87 4.11 8.87 -3.35
C ILE A 87 4.84 9.30 -2.07
N TYR A 88 5.52 8.36 -1.40
CA TYR A 88 6.28 8.64 -0.18
C TYR A 88 7.37 9.71 -0.35
N GLN A 89 7.88 9.91 -1.57
CA GLN A 89 8.88 10.94 -1.89
C GLN A 89 8.27 12.30 -2.24
N LEU A 90 6.95 12.40 -2.37
CA LEU A 90 6.30 13.67 -2.71
C LEU A 90 6.26 14.60 -1.49
N PRO A 91 6.54 15.90 -1.69
CA PRO A 91 6.31 16.91 -0.65
C PRO A 91 4.82 16.99 -0.26
N ILE A 92 4.55 17.04 1.04
CA ILE A 92 3.17 17.11 1.56
C ILE A 92 2.34 18.25 0.92
N PRO A 93 2.87 19.47 0.71
CA PRO A 93 2.08 20.52 0.04
C PRO A 93 1.60 20.13 -1.37
N ILE A 94 2.41 19.37 -2.12
CA ILE A 94 2.00 18.88 -3.45
C ILE A 94 0.87 17.85 -3.30
N CYS A 95 0.97 16.96 -2.32
CA CYS A 95 -0.07 15.99 -2.01
C CYS A 95 -1.40 16.69 -1.64
N GLU A 96 -1.35 17.72 -0.81
CA GLU A 96 -2.54 18.48 -0.39
C GLU A 96 -3.19 19.24 -1.56
N ILE A 97 -2.39 19.83 -2.46
CA ILE A 97 -2.89 20.46 -3.69
C ILE A 97 -3.62 19.43 -4.55
N PHE A 98 -2.98 18.28 -4.80
CA PHE A 98 -3.57 17.20 -5.60
C PHE A 98 -4.91 16.72 -5.05
N ILE A 99 -4.99 16.48 -3.73
CA ILE A 99 -6.23 16.05 -3.08
C ILE A 99 -7.34 17.11 -3.22
N LYS A 100 -6.98 18.39 -3.03
CA LYS A 100 -7.93 19.49 -3.18
C LYS A 100 -8.46 19.64 -4.62
N GLU A 101 -7.61 19.42 -5.62
CA GLU A 101 -8.01 19.44 -7.03
C GLU A 101 -8.97 18.28 -7.36
N ILE A 102 -8.69 17.07 -6.84
CA ILE A 102 -9.49 15.88 -7.13
C ILE A 102 -10.81 15.88 -6.38
N PHE A 103 -10.79 16.12 -5.08
CA PHE A 103 -11.99 15.98 -4.23
C PHE A 103 -12.69 17.30 -3.94
N LYS A 104 -12.11 18.45 -4.31
CA LYS A 104 -12.66 19.79 -4.08
C LYS A 104 -13.02 20.01 -2.60
N GLU A 105 -14.31 20.16 -2.29
CA GLU A 105 -14.81 20.33 -0.93
C GLU A 105 -15.16 19.00 -0.23
N GLU A 106 -15.06 17.89 -0.97
CA GLU A 106 -15.37 16.55 -0.43
C GLU A 106 -14.16 15.91 0.24
N SER A 107 -14.41 14.94 1.10
CA SER A 107 -13.36 14.15 1.76
C SER A 107 -13.66 12.66 1.68
N LEU A 108 -12.61 11.84 1.56
CA LEU A 108 -12.73 10.40 1.69
C LEU A 108 -13.25 9.97 3.07
N ASP A 109 -12.99 10.77 4.11
CA ASP A 109 -13.48 10.50 5.48
C ASP A 109 -15.00 10.60 5.60
N SER A 110 -15.66 11.18 4.59
CA SER A 110 -17.13 11.22 4.49
C SER A 110 -17.75 9.95 3.91
N LEU A 111 -16.93 9.00 3.48
CA LEU A 111 -17.37 7.68 3.01
C LEU A 111 -17.52 6.73 4.19
N ASP A 112 -18.62 5.96 4.17
CA ASP A 112 -18.79 4.86 5.10
C ASP A 112 -17.83 3.70 4.80
N GLU A 113 -17.60 2.86 5.81
CA GLU A 113 -16.68 1.74 5.72
C GLU A 113 -17.08 0.74 4.62
N GLU A 114 -18.37 0.52 4.43
CA GLU A 114 -18.90 -0.38 3.41
C GLU A 114 -18.55 0.10 1.99
N THR A 115 -18.66 1.41 1.76
CA THR A 115 -18.27 2.03 0.49
C THR A 115 -16.77 1.93 0.25
N LEU A 116 -15.94 2.18 1.27
CA LEU A 116 -14.49 2.05 1.17
C LEU A 116 -14.06 0.61 0.87
N VAL A 117 -14.65 -0.38 1.54
CA VAL A 117 -14.45 -1.81 1.24
C VAL A 117 -14.86 -2.13 -0.20
N THR A 118 -16.00 -1.62 -0.65
CA THR A 118 -16.48 -1.81 -2.02
C THR A 118 -15.47 -1.29 -3.06
N ILE A 119 -14.94 -0.09 -2.86
CA ILE A 119 -13.95 0.52 -3.77
C ILE A 119 -12.65 -0.30 -3.79
N LYS A 120 -12.12 -0.68 -2.61
CA LYS A 120 -10.90 -1.48 -2.50
C LYS A 120 -11.05 -2.81 -3.20
N THR A 121 -12.12 -3.55 -2.92
CA THR A 121 -12.42 -4.85 -3.56
C THR A 121 -12.58 -4.72 -5.07
N PHE A 122 -13.18 -3.63 -5.54
CA PHE A 122 -13.32 -3.37 -6.98
C PHE A 122 -11.97 -3.15 -7.67
N PHE A 123 -11.05 -2.43 -7.04
CA PHE A 123 -9.69 -2.25 -7.54
C PHE A 123 -8.86 -3.54 -7.50
N GLU A 124 -9.01 -4.36 -6.44
CA GLU A 124 -8.37 -5.66 -6.33
C GLU A 124 -8.85 -6.64 -7.41
N ASN A 125 -10.11 -6.53 -7.80
CA ASN A 125 -10.71 -7.32 -8.88
C ASN A 125 -10.50 -6.69 -10.28
N ASN A 126 -9.53 -5.80 -10.45
CA ASN A 126 -9.20 -5.17 -11.73
C ASN A 126 -10.44 -4.55 -12.43
N LEU A 127 -11.25 -3.82 -11.68
CA LEU A 127 -12.48 -3.15 -12.13
C LEU A 127 -13.56 -4.12 -12.65
N ASN A 128 -13.55 -5.36 -12.21
CA ASN A 128 -14.53 -6.37 -12.60
C ASN A 128 -15.74 -6.34 -11.65
N LEU A 129 -16.85 -5.74 -12.12
CA LEU A 129 -18.11 -5.64 -11.38
C LEU A 129 -18.68 -7.00 -10.96
N SER A 130 -18.61 -8.01 -11.82
CA SER A 130 -19.20 -9.31 -11.55
C SER A 130 -18.43 -10.06 -10.47
N GLU A 131 -17.10 -10.00 -10.50
CA GLU A 131 -16.24 -10.60 -9.49
C GLU A 131 -16.39 -9.88 -8.15
N THR A 132 -16.41 -8.55 -8.17
CA THR A 132 -16.61 -7.73 -6.98
C THR A 132 -17.97 -8.00 -6.32
N SER A 133 -19.05 -8.10 -7.12
CA SER A 133 -20.37 -8.41 -6.57
C SER A 133 -20.44 -9.79 -5.93
N ARG A 134 -19.76 -10.78 -6.50
CA ARG A 134 -19.64 -12.13 -5.95
C ARG A 134 -18.85 -12.14 -4.63
N GLN A 135 -17.71 -11.47 -4.61
CA GLN A 135 -16.83 -11.41 -3.44
C GLN A 135 -17.48 -10.68 -2.26
N LEU A 136 -18.25 -9.62 -2.53
CA LEU A 136 -18.96 -8.84 -1.51
C LEU A 136 -20.35 -9.38 -1.17
N TYR A 137 -20.80 -10.47 -1.84
CA TYR A 137 -22.15 -11.03 -1.67
C TYR A 137 -23.27 -10.02 -1.88
N VAL A 138 -23.10 -9.09 -2.83
CA VAL A 138 -24.10 -8.08 -3.18
C VAL A 138 -24.56 -8.22 -4.63
N HIS A 139 -25.77 -7.77 -4.94
CA HIS A 139 -26.25 -7.77 -6.32
C HIS A 139 -25.47 -6.74 -7.16
N ARG A 140 -25.18 -7.06 -8.42
CA ARG A 140 -24.46 -6.17 -9.35
C ARG A 140 -25.08 -4.76 -9.43
N ASN A 141 -26.39 -4.65 -9.44
CA ASN A 141 -27.08 -3.36 -9.49
C ASN A 141 -26.81 -2.51 -8.23
N THR A 142 -26.60 -3.13 -7.07
CA THR A 142 -26.21 -2.44 -5.85
C THR A 142 -24.84 -1.78 -6.00
N LEU A 143 -23.87 -2.47 -6.62
CA LEU A 143 -22.55 -1.90 -6.92
C LEU A 143 -22.65 -0.75 -7.90
N VAL A 144 -23.43 -0.91 -8.98
CA VAL A 144 -23.64 0.17 -9.96
C VAL A 144 -24.21 1.40 -9.28
N TYR A 145 -25.25 1.24 -8.46
CA TYR A 145 -25.83 2.34 -7.68
C TYR A 145 -24.82 3.02 -6.74
N ARG A 146 -23.97 2.23 -6.04
CA ARG A 146 -22.90 2.80 -5.19
C ARG A 146 -21.90 3.62 -6.00
N PHE A 147 -21.49 3.13 -7.16
CA PHE A 147 -20.54 3.85 -8.02
C PHE A 147 -21.15 5.10 -8.66
N GLU A 148 -22.43 5.10 -9.04
CA GLU A 148 -23.13 6.30 -9.47
C GLU A 148 -23.23 7.36 -8.36
N LYS A 149 -23.40 6.92 -7.10
CA LYS A 149 -23.38 7.82 -5.96
C LYS A 149 -21.99 8.42 -5.73
N LEU A 150 -20.93 7.62 -5.89
CA LEU A 150 -19.54 8.11 -5.84
C LEU A 150 -19.24 9.11 -6.96
N GLU A 151 -19.64 8.79 -8.18
CA GLU A 151 -19.47 9.68 -9.34
C GLU A 151 -20.16 11.02 -9.12
N LYS A 152 -21.40 11.02 -8.62
CA LYS A 152 -22.11 12.26 -8.26
C LYS A 152 -21.39 13.07 -7.20
N LYS A 153 -20.76 12.39 -6.22
CA LYS A 153 -20.09 13.04 -5.10
C LYS A 153 -18.74 13.62 -5.48
N PHE A 154 -17.90 12.85 -6.17
CA PHE A 154 -16.50 13.19 -6.46
C PHE A 154 -16.27 13.63 -7.91
N GLY A 155 -17.22 13.41 -8.81
CA GLY A 155 -17.07 13.71 -10.23
C GLY A 155 -16.18 12.72 -10.97
N LEU A 156 -15.91 11.54 -10.40
CA LEU A 156 -15.06 10.49 -10.95
C LEU A 156 -15.85 9.19 -11.11
N ASP A 157 -15.93 8.67 -12.33
CA ASP A 157 -16.50 7.34 -12.59
C ASP A 157 -15.44 6.27 -12.48
N ILE A 158 -15.29 5.67 -11.29
CA ILE A 158 -14.28 4.64 -11.03
C ILE A 158 -14.46 3.35 -11.84
N ARG A 159 -15.50 3.26 -12.70
CA ARG A 159 -15.68 2.16 -13.65
C ARG A 159 -14.83 2.37 -14.92
N THR A 160 -14.36 3.58 -15.17
CA THR A 160 -13.39 3.91 -16.23
C THR A 160 -11.97 3.79 -15.69
N PHE A 161 -11.02 3.40 -16.54
CA PHE A 161 -9.63 3.22 -16.11
C PHE A 161 -9.00 4.51 -15.60
N GLU A 162 -9.17 5.62 -16.30
CA GLU A 162 -8.55 6.90 -15.95
C GLU A 162 -9.04 7.44 -14.60
N ASP A 163 -10.35 7.43 -14.38
CA ASP A 163 -10.93 7.90 -13.12
C ASP A 163 -10.62 6.93 -11.97
N ALA A 164 -10.64 5.62 -12.23
CA ALA A 164 -10.24 4.61 -11.26
C ALA A 164 -8.79 4.79 -10.82
N LEU A 165 -7.87 5.04 -11.76
CA LEU A 165 -6.47 5.32 -11.48
C LEU A 165 -6.32 6.59 -10.64
N THR A 166 -6.98 7.66 -11.05
CA THR A 166 -6.98 8.95 -10.33
C THR A 166 -7.51 8.79 -8.90
N PHE A 167 -8.64 8.10 -8.75
CA PHE A 167 -9.23 7.85 -7.43
C PHE A 167 -8.34 6.99 -6.55
N LYS A 168 -7.73 5.93 -7.10
CA LYS A 168 -6.80 5.06 -6.39
C LYS A 168 -5.55 5.81 -5.92
N LEU A 169 -4.98 6.66 -6.77
CA LEU A 169 -3.85 7.52 -6.40
C LEU A 169 -4.24 8.49 -5.29
N ALA A 170 -5.41 9.11 -5.38
CA ALA A 170 -5.90 10.01 -4.35
C ALA A 170 -6.11 9.31 -3.01
N MET A 171 -6.60 8.07 -2.99
CA MET A 171 -6.67 7.27 -1.76
C MET A 171 -5.30 7.06 -1.13
N LEU A 172 -4.30 6.64 -1.91
CA LEU A 172 -2.93 6.44 -1.43
C LEU A 172 -2.32 7.74 -0.90
N VAL A 173 -2.51 8.86 -1.60
CA VAL A 173 -2.02 10.16 -1.15
C VAL A 173 -2.69 10.58 0.16
N CYS A 174 -3.99 10.34 0.34
CA CYS A 174 -4.68 10.58 1.61
C CYS A 174 -4.08 9.75 2.75
N ASP A 175 -3.82 8.47 2.53
CA ASP A 175 -3.20 7.59 3.54
C ASP A 175 -1.81 8.10 3.92
N PHE A 176 -1.03 8.58 2.94
CA PHE A 176 0.27 9.20 3.18
C PHE A 176 0.18 10.48 4.02
N ILE A 177 -0.70 11.41 3.67
CA ILE A 177 -0.91 12.66 4.44
C ILE A 177 -1.31 12.32 5.89
N LYS A 178 -2.21 11.36 6.09
CA LYS A 178 -2.64 10.92 7.44
C LYS A 178 -1.49 10.35 8.25
N SER A 179 -0.63 9.54 7.64
CA SER A 179 0.53 8.96 8.31
C SER A 179 1.51 10.03 8.81
N GLN A 180 1.71 11.10 8.03
CA GLN A 180 2.61 12.21 8.41
C GLN A 180 2.07 13.08 9.55
N LYS A 181 0.75 13.17 9.72
CA LYS A 181 0.11 13.90 10.83
C LYS A 181 0.14 13.13 12.16
N ASN A 182 0.31 11.81 12.10
CA ASN A 182 0.31 10.92 13.26
C ASN A 182 1.73 10.53 13.72
N SER A 183 2.78 10.98 13.04
CA SER A 183 4.21 10.77 13.33
C SER A 183 4.78 11.93 14.11
#